data_227c0bd90493be61262fbc0cfd852870
#
_entry.id   227c0bd90493be61262fbc0cfd852870
#
_cell.length_a   1.000
_cell.length_b   1.000
_cell.length_c   1.000
_cell.angle_alpha   90.00
_cell.angle_beta   90.00
_cell.angle_gamma   90.00
#
_symmetry.space_group_name_H-M   'P 1'
#
loop_
_entity.id
_entity.type
_entity.pdbx_description
1 polymer ?
#
loop_
_entity_poly.entity_id
_entity_poly.type
_entity_poly.pdbx_seq_one_letter_code
_entity_poly.pdbx_strand_id
1 'polypeptide(L)'
;MAVAAACIAVPMAAAPQAAAAGTPTLTISMTGSPVGPAKLASVGCGQTAVATVKMADGTPVSHGSVEFTSHLPGISGNVVGTVPVTNGTASIPWVPGVAGQHIISAIYFDDASDLRPASGQTMITAMNLNGVCV
;
A
#
# COMPACT_ATOMS: atom_id res chain seq x y z
N MET A 1 11.52 50.62 -24.62
CA MET A 1 11.57 50.11 -24.27
C MET A 1 11.27 49.25 -23.80
N ALA A 2 10.98 48.87 -23.65
CA ALA A 2 10.66 48.12 -23.09
C ALA A 2 10.67 47.09 -23.07
N VAL A 3 10.63 46.79 -23.12
CA VAL A 3 10.56 45.90 -22.96
C VAL A 3 10.68 45.03 -22.66
N ALA A 4 10.96 44.91 -22.68
CA ALA A 4 11.07 44.08 -22.35
C ALA A 4 10.83 43.38 -21.76
N ALA A 5 10.68 43.51 -21.58
CA ALA A 5 10.44 42.92 -20.87
C ALA A 5 10.00 41.96 -20.87
N ALA A 6 9.60 41.94 -21.04
CA ALA A 6 9.07 41.15 -21.00
C ALA A 6 9.32 40.03 -20.85
N CYS A 7 9.59 39.75 -21.14
CA CYS A 7 9.79 38.69 -21.11
C CYS A 7 9.91 37.96 -20.23
N ILE A 8 9.94 38.12 -20.02
CA ILE A 8 10.19 37.57 -19.24
C ILE A 8 9.70 36.77 -18.75
N ALA A 9 9.15 36.87 -18.62
CA ALA A 9 8.63 36.23 -17.97
C ALA A 9 8.45 35.06 -18.15
N VAL A 10 8.26 34.92 -18.66
CA VAL A 10 7.97 33.84 -18.93
C VAL A 10 8.58 32.88 -18.46
N PRO A 11 9.38 32.98 -18.46
CA PRO A 11 10.01 31.96 -18.20
C PRO A 11 9.70 31.29 -17.02
N MET A 12 9.52 31.57 -16.58
CA MET A 12 9.40 30.97 -15.59
C MET A 12 8.60 30.10 -15.49
N ALA A 13 8.10 30.21 -15.75
CA ALA A 13 7.30 29.54 -15.56
C ALA A 13 7.41 28.28 -15.60
N ALA A 14 7.65 28.08 -15.95
CA ALA A 14 7.70 27.02 -16.11
C ALA A 14 7.90 26.10 -15.37
N ALA A 15 7.92 25.95 -15.16
CA ALA A 15 8.15 25.19 -14.71
C ALA A 15 7.93 24.60 -13.94
N PRO A 16 7.95 24.53 -13.62
CA PRO A 16 7.97 23.92 -12.81
C PRO A 16 7.59 22.94 -12.41
N GLN A 17 7.37 22.75 -12.51
CA GLN A 17 7.08 22.00 -12.21
C GLN A 17 6.67 21.22 -11.91
N ALA A 18 6.33 21.75 -11.99
CA ALA A 18 5.73 20.98 -11.92
C ALA A 18 6.10 19.87 -11.60
N ALA A 19 6.80 19.72 -11.73
CA ALA A 19 7.32 18.62 -11.32
C ALA A 19 6.88 18.07 -10.07
N ALA A 20 5.83 18.42 -9.64
CA ALA A 20 5.30 17.85 -8.43
C ALA A 20 5.22 16.35 -8.58
N ALA A 21 5.69 15.65 -7.56
CA ALA A 21 5.54 14.21 -7.52
C ALA A 21 4.05 13.85 -7.49
N GLY A 22 3.69 12.82 -8.22
CA GLY A 22 2.33 12.32 -8.18
C GLY A 22 2.04 11.65 -6.85
N THR A 23 0.78 11.62 -6.47
CA THR A 23 0.36 10.93 -5.26
C THR A 23 -0.49 9.74 -5.66
N PRO A 24 0.04 8.53 -5.54
CA PRO A 24 -0.75 7.33 -5.81
C PRO A 24 -1.69 7.04 -4.67
N THR A 25 -2.64 6.14 -4.91
CA THR A 25 -3.50 5.58 -3.87
C THR A 25 -3.11 4.14 -3.66
N LEU A 26 -3.25 3.67 -2.42
CA LEU A 26 -2.96 2.31 -2.06
C LEU A 26 -4.15 1.70 -1.37
N THR A 27 -4.56 0.53 -1.83
CA THR A 27 -5.61 -0.25 -1.18
C THR A 27 -5.07 -1.63 -0.87
N ILE A 28 -5.57 -2.24 0.20
CA ILE A 28 -5.16 -3.58 0.61
C ILE A 28 -6.37 -4.49 0.62
N SER A 29 -6.17 -5.69 0.10
CA SER A 29 -7.15 -6.76 0.26
C SER A 29 -6.45 -8.00 0.80
N MET A 30 -7.23 -8.85 1.46
CA MET A 30 -6.74 -10.12 1.97
C MET A 30 -7.37 -11.23 1.17
N THR A 31 -6.56 -12.20 0.78
CA THR A 31 -7.04 -13.38 0.05
C THR A 31 -6.48 -14.62 0.72
N GLY A 32 -7.12 -15.75 0.49
CA GLY A 32 -6.61 -17.01 1.02
C GLY A 32 -7.62 -17.79 1.81
N SER A 33 -8.74 -17.17 2.17
CA SER A 33 -9.83 -17.89 2.80
C SER A 33 -10.78 -18.37 1.71
N PRO A 34 -10.86 -19.66 1.44
CA PRO A 34 -11.74 -20.14 0.39
C PRO A 34 -13.21 -20.13 0.79
N VAL A 35 -13.50 -19.98 2.07
CA VAL A 35 -14.86 -20.07 2.59
C VAL A 35 -15.07 -18.89 3.54
N GLY A 36 -16.25 -18.32 3.48
CA GLY A 36 -16.65 -17.26 4.38
C GLY A 36 -16.23 -15.88 3.91
N PRO A 37 -16.49 -14.88 4.72
CA PRO A 37 -16.17 -13.50 4.36
C PRO A 37 -14.67 -13.29 4.19
N ALA A 38 -14.31 -12.38 3.31
CA ALA A 38 -12.91 -12.10 3.00
C ALA A 38 -12.13 -11.53 4.18
N LYS A 39 -12.80 -11.16 5.25
CA LYS A 39 -12.15 -10.56 6.43
C LYS A 39 -12.06 -11.51 7.60
N LEU A 40 -12.16 -12.79 7.35
CA LEU A 40 -11.96 -13.82 8.37
C LEU A 40 -10.75 -14.65 8.02
N ALA A 41 -10.03 -15.06 9.05
CA ALA A 41 -8.87 -15.94 8.93
C ALA A 41 -8.87 -16.93 10.07
N SER A 42 -8.11 -18.00 9.93
CA SER A 42 -7.87 -18.97 11.01
C SER A 42 -6.45 -18.81 11.51
N VAL A 43 -6.28 -18.86 12.82
CA VAL A 43 -4.95 -18.81 13.43
C VAL A 43 -4.11 -19.97 12.89
N GLY A 44 -2.90 -19.66 12.46
CA GLY A 44 -1.98 -20.63 11.88
C GLY A 44 -2.19 -20.93 10.41
N CYS A 45 -3.20 -20.33 9.78
CA CYS A 45 -3.50 -20.58 8.36
C CYS A 45 -3.13 -19.39 7.50
N GLY A 46 -2.48 -19.67 6.38
CA GLY A 46 -1.93 -18.63 5.52
C GLY A 46 -2.98 -17.80 4.81
N GLN A 47 -2.71 -16.52 4.75
CA GLN A 47 -3.43 -15.54 3.96
C GLN A 47 -2.42 -14.80 3.09
N THR A 48 -2.91 -14.12 2.08
CA THR A 48 -2.06 -13.25 1.27
C THR A 48 -2.60 -11.83 1.35
N ALA A 49 -1.74 -10.91 1.74
CA ALA A 49 -2.05 -9.50 1.70
C ALA A 49 -1.65 -8.96 0.33
N VAL A 50 -2.58 -8.31 -0.35
CA VAL A 50 -2.35 -7.77 -1.68
C VAL A 50 -2.56 -6.26 -1.62
N ALA A 51 -1.51 -5.51 -1.91
CA ALA A 51 -1.59 -4.07 -2.02
C ALA A 51 -1.73 -3.71 -3.50
N THR A 52 -2.65 -2.84 -3.81
CA THR A 52 -2.82 -2.30 -5.15
C THR A 52 -2.48 -0.81 -5.12
N VAL A 53 -1.57 -0.41 -5.98
CA VAL A 53 -1.06 0.96 -6.03
C VAL A 53 -1.35 1.53 -7.41
N LYS A 54 -2.12 2.60 -7.45
CA LYS A 54 -2.56 3.22 -8.70
C LYS A 54 -2.43 4.73 -8.62
N MET A 55 -2.19 5.33 -9.76
CA MET A 55 -2.29 6.79 -9.88
C MET A 55 -3.75 7.22 -9.91
N ALA A 56 -3.97 8.52 -9.78
CA ALA A 56 -5.33 9.06 -9.76
C ALA A 56 -6.13 8.75 -11.02
N ASP A 57 -5.46 8.58 -12.15
CA ASP A 57 -6.12 8.25 -13.42
C ASP A 57 -6.34 6.75 -13.59
N GLY A 58 -6.01 5.94 -12.58
CA GLY A 58 -6.16 4.50 -12.64
C GLY A 58 -4.96 3.75 -13.20
N THR A 59 -3.93 4.45 -13.63
CA THR A 59 -2.72 3.82 -14.15
C THR A 59 -2.01 3.06 -13.04
N PRO A 60 -1.68 1.77 -13.24
CA PRO A 60 -0.95 1.04 -12.21
C PRO A 60 0.47 1.57 -12.08
N VAL A 61 0.94 1.61 -10.84
CA VAL A 61 2.33 1.96 -10.55
C VAL A 61 3.17 0.69 -10.71
N SER A 62 4.31 0.81 -11.37
CA SER A 62 5.12 -0.37 -11.69
C SER A 62 6.54 -0.29 -11.14
N HIS A 63 6.79 0.57 -10.16
CA HIS A 63 8.09 0.67 -9.49
C HIS A 63 7.86 1.07 -8.04
N GLY A 64 8.92 1.05 -7.25
CA GLY A 64 8.83 1.31 -5.82
C GLY A 64 8.54 0.03 -5.06
N SER A 65 8.25 0.17 -3.79
CA SER A 65 8.06 -0.95 -2.88
C SER A 65 6.93 -0.68 -1.90
N VAL A 66 6.39 -1.76 -1.35
CA VAL A 66 5.37 -1.69 -0.31
C VAL A 66 5.89 -2.42 0.92
N GLU A 67 5.87 -1.75 2.05
CA GLU A 67 6.17 -2.37 3.34
C GLU A 67 4.86 -2.73 4.03
N PHE A 68 4.72 -3.99 4.40
CA PHE A 68 3.54 -4.48 5.10
C PHE A 68 3.83 -4.64 6.58
N THR A 69 2.88 -4.22 7.40
CA THR A 69 2.94 -4.42 8.85
C THR A 69 1.63 -5.01 9.34
N SER A 70 1.68 -5.69 10.46
CA SER A 70 0.47 -6.21 11.10
C SER A 70 0.53 -5.95 12.60
N HIS A 71 -0.62 -5.66 13.21
CA HIS A 71 -0.69 -5.46 14.64
C HIS A 71 -2.12 -5.67 15.14
N LEU A 72 -2.25 -5.96 16.41
CA LEU A 72 -3.53 -5.93 17.12
C LEU A 72 -3.75 -4.51 17.63
N PRO A 73 -5.01 -4.07 17.79
CA PRO A 73 -5.28 -2.73 18.30
C PRO A 73 -4.59 -2.51 19.65
N GLY A 74 -3.90 -1.38 19.77
CA GLY A 74 -3.21 -1.01 21.01
C GLY A 74 -1.89 -1.70 21.24
N ILE A 75 -1.40 -2.50 20.32
CA ILE A 75 -0.13 -3.22 20.43
C ILE A 75 0.77 -2.80 19.30
N SER A 76 2.07 -2.71 19.59
CA SER A 76 3.06 -2.37 18.56
C SER A 76 3.02 -3.38 17.42
N GLY A 77 3.17 -2.87 16.21
CA GLY A 77 3.11 -3.70 15.03
C GLY A 77 4.41 -4.44 14.76
N ASN A 78 4.29 -5.44 13.92
CA ASN A 78 5.42 -6.18 13.39
C ASN A 78 5.50 -5.94 11.90
N VAL A 79 6.72 -5.78 11.40
CA VAL A 79 6.95 -5.72 9.96
C VAL A 79 6.78 -7.13 9.42
N VAL A 80 5.89 -7.28 8.45
CA VAL A 80 5.71 -8.55 7.76
C VAL A 80 6.76 -8.69 6.67
N GLY A 81 7.00 -7.63 5.93
CA GLY A 81 8.02 -7.60 4.91
C GLY A 81 7.85 -6.47 3.92
N THR A 82 8.81 -6.34 3.03
CA THR A 82 8.82 -5.32 1.98
C THR A 82 8.88 -6.02 0.64
N VAL A 83 8.01 -5.62 -0.28
CA VAL A 83 7.85 -6.27 -1.58
C VAL A 83 7.88 -5.21 -2.68
N PRO A 84 8.64 -5.42 -3.76
CA PRO A 84 8.60 -4.49 -4.87
C PRO A 84 7.25 -4.53 -5.58
N VAL A 85 6.84 -3.38 -6.11
CA VAL A 85 5.59 -3.25 -6.85
C VAL A 85 5.80 -3.69 -8.29
N THR A 86 4.92 -4.56 -8.76
CA THR A 86 4.93 -5.03 -10.14
C THR A 86 3.52 -4.91 -10.72
N ASN A 87 3.38 -4.16 -11.80
CA ASN A 87 2.08 -3.95 -12.45
C ASN A 87 0.98 -3.51 -11.47
N GLY A 88 1.35 -2.60 -10.58
CA GLY A 88 0.39 -2.03 -9.65
C GLY A 88 0.09 -2.88 -8.44
N THR A 89 0.77 -4.00 -8.24
CA THR A 89 0.49 -4.86 -7.09
C THR A 89 1.75 -5.28 -6.37
N ALA A 90 1.60 -5.53 -5.08
CA ALA A 90 2.61 -6.16 -4.24
C ALA A 90 1.88 -7.09 -3.29
N SER A 91 2.34 -8.31 -3.17
CA SER A 91 1.68 -9.35 -2.37
C SER A 91 2.66 -9.97 -1.41
N ILE A 92 2.16 -10.32 -0.23
CA ILE A 92 3.00 -10.98 0.77
C ILE A 92 2.16 -12.00 1.54
N PRO A 93 2.71 -13.18 1.82
CA PRO A 93 2.00 -14.12 2.69
C PRO A 93 2.03 -13.64 4.13
N TRP A 94 0.96 -13.93 4.82
CA TRP A 94 0.79 -13.55 6.22
C TRP A 94 0.03 -14.65 6.95
N VAL A 95 0.46 -14.95 8.17
CA VAL A 95 -0.19 -15.97 9.00
C VAL A 95 -0.51 -15.36 10.34
N PRO A 96 -1.79 -15.33 10.75
CA PRO A 96 -2.11 -14.84 12.08
C PRO A 96 -1.59 -15.80 13.15
N GLY A 97 -0.89 -15.27 14.13
CA GLY A 97 -0.33 -16.07 15.21
C GLY A 97 -1.23 -16.15 16.42
N VAL A 98 -2.19 -15.25 16.53
CA VAL A 98 -3.12 -15.21 17.66
C VAL A 98 -4.50 -14.83 17.16
N ALA A 99 -5.51 -15.20 17.91
CA ALA A 99 -6.89 -14.81 17.62
C ALA A 99 -7.07 -13.33 17.92
N GLY A 100 -7.98 -12.71 17.21
CA GLY A 100 -8.34 -11.32 17.41
C GLY A 100 -8.40 -10.56 16.10
N GLN A 101 -8.64 -9.26 16.22
CA GLN A 101 -8.74 -8.39 15.07
C GLN A 101 -7.35 -7.85 14.73
N HIS A 102 -6.84 -8.20 13.57
CA HIS A 102 -5.54 -7.74 13.09
C HIS A 102 -5.71 -6.59 12.13
N ILE A 103 -4.88 -5.58 12.27
CA ILE A 103 -4.82 -4.47 11.34
C ILE A 103 -3.61 -4.71 10.45
N ILE A 104 -3.86 -4.86 9.15
CA ILE A 104 -2.82 -5.04 8.16
C ILE A 104 -2.65 -3.70 7.46
N SER A 105 -1.47 -3.14 7.57
CA SER A 105 -1.17 -1.83 7.00
C SER A 105 -0.09 -1.97 5.94
N ALA A 106 -0.11 -1.09 4.98
CA ALA A 106 0.91 -1.05 3.94
C ALA A 106 1.26 0.39 3.63
N ILE A 107 2.53 0.60 3.35
CA ILE A 107 3.04 1.91 2.94
C ILE A 107 3.81 1.71 1.65
N TYR A 108 3.40 2.44 0.63
CA TYR A 108 4.13 2.50 -0.63
C TYR A 108 5.17 3.60 -0.54
N PHE A 109 6.37 3.31 -1.02
CA PHE A 109 7.41 4.32 -1.15
C PHE A 109 8.21 4.05 -2.43
N ASP A 110 8.74 5.14 -2.97
CA ASP A 110 9.49 5.10 -4.20
C ASP A 110 10.89 5.64 -3.93
N ASP A 111 11.89 4.78 -4.09
CA ASP A 111 13.28 5.15 -3.85
C ASP A 111 13.75 6.26 -4.78
N ALA A 112 13.18 6.34 -5.96
CA ALA A 112 13.53 7.39 -6.91
C ALA A 112 12.89 8.73 -6.58
N SER A 113 11.97 8.74 -5.62
CA SER A 113 11.26 9.94 -5.18
C SER A 113 10.42 10.59 -6.27
N ASP A 114 10.05 9.84 -7.28
CA ASP A 114 9.17 10.34 -8.35
C ASP A 114 7.73 10.41 -7.89
N LEU A 115 7.36 9.59 -6.91
CA LEU A 115 6.01 9.53 -6.38
C LEU A 115 6.03 9.71 -4.88
N ARG A 116 4.96 10.28 -4.36
CA ARG A 116 4.82 10.46 -2.92
C ARG A 116 4.42 9.13 -2.28
N PRO A 117 4.76 8.95 -0.99
CA PRO A 117 4.30 7.79 -0.28
C PRO A 117 2.77 7.73 -0.20
N ALA A 118 2.25 6.53 -0.16
CA ALA A 118 0.83 6.29 0.00
C ALA A 118 0.65 5.17 1.01
N SER A 119 -0.44 5.18 1.73
CA SER A 119 -0.69 4.17 2.74
C SER A 119 -2.13 3.68 2.68
N GLY A 120 -2.34 2.52 3.22
CA GLY A 120 -3.66 1.93 3.34
C GLY A 120 -3.65 0.89 4.43
N GLN A 121 -4.84 0.50 4.85
CA GLN A 121 -4.96 -0.56 5.85
C GLN A 121 -6.27 -1.30 5.68
N THR A 122 -6.30 -2.50 6.20
CA THR A 122 -7.52 -3.31 6.27
C THR A 122 -7.49 -4.07 7.59
N MET A 123 -8.63 -4.56 7.99
CA MET A 123 -8.74 -5.37 9.21
C MET A 123 -9.20 -6.76 8.85
N ILE A 124 -8.66 -7.75 9.54
CA ILE A 124 -9.06 -9.12 9.38
C ILE A 124 -9.15 -9.76 10.77
N THR A 125 -10.22 -10.52 11.01
CA THR A 125 -10.42 -11.18 12.29
C THR A 125 -9.90 -12.60 12.19
N ALA A 126 -8.98 -12.96 13.06
CA ALA A 126 -8.46 -14.31 13.13
C ALA A 126 -9.17 -15.06 14.26
N MET A 127 -9.61 -16.25 13.96
CA MET A 127 -10.30 -17.11 14.91
C MET A 127 -9.47 -18.36 15.17
N ASN A 128 -9.45 -18.79 16.41
CA ASN A 128 -8.75 -20.01 16.74
C ASN A 128 -9.72 -21.18 16.53
N LEU A 129 -9.49 -21.92 15.46
CA LEU A 129 -10.33 -23.05 15.08
C LEU A 129 -9.57 -24.37 15.22
N ASN A 130 -8.65 -24.44 16.17
CA ASN A 130 -7.86 -25.65 16.46
C ASN A 130 -7.09 -26.17 15.24
N GLY A 131 -6.57 -25.24 14.43
CA GLY A 131 -5.80 -25.59 13.26
C GLY A 131 -6.61 -25.84 12.00
N VAL A 132 -7.91 -25.71 12.07
CA VAL A 132 -8.76 -25.87 10.88
C VAL A 132 -8.72 -24.55 10.11
N CYS A 133 -8.40 -24.62 8.82
CA CYS A 133 -8.36 -23.45 7.94
C CYS A 133 -9.70 -23.28 7.23
N VAL A 134 -10.20 -22.07 7.28
CA VAL A 134 -11.41 -21.70 6.57
C VAL A 134 -11.14 -20.59 5.59
#